data_89dcf4dcf3e90a6895d5fc69df408f5f
#
_entry.id   89dcf4dcf3e90a6895d5fc69df408f5f
#
_cell.length_a   1.000
_cell.length_b   1.000
_cell.length_c   1.000
_cell.angle_alpha   90.00
_cell.angle_beta   90.00
_cell.angle_gamma   90.00
#
_symmetry.space_group_name_H-M   'P 1'
#
loop_
_entity.id
_entity.type
_entity.pdbx_description
1 polymer ?
#
loop_
_entity_poly.entity_id
_entity_poly.type
_entity_poly.pdbx_seq_one_letter_code
_entity_poly.pdbx_strand_id
1 'polypeptide(L)'
;MEYHQWGDLSRHLYSPLPEDEVRQIISQVVEGIVYMHEKGFIHRDLKPSNIMVISNGPYWSVKIADFGISKQRFLQESLNTVGVGTMGYAAPEQIGLSSNDVAMNDENSKPGFPADMWSMGILSMKLFTGQVPFKDLTTLSQYLSSSQEARALKLESPLKQNGASKISQNFIFDLLQVEPEKRMGAYQASLHEWLAKIGEVSDDVLNDGSNDLSL
;
A
#
# COMPACT_ATOMS: atom_id res chain seq x y z
N MET A 1 -8.97 -17.01 -16.90
CA MET A 1 -8.60 -15.66 -16.41
C MET A 1 -9.79 -14.78 -16.68
N GLU A 2 -10.35 -14.16 -15.65
CA GLU A 2 -11.50 -13.26 -15.81
C GLU A 2 -11.04 -11.99 -16.55
N TYR A 3 -11.74 -11.60 -17.61
CA TYR A 3 -11.40 -10.41 -18.39
C TYR A 3 -12.00 -9.18 -17.72
N HIS A 4 -11.18 -8.26 -17.28
CA HIS A 4 -11.61 -6.99 -16.71
C HIS A 4 -11.48 -5.89 -17.76
N GLN A 5 -12.61 -5.32 -18.20
CA GLN A 5 -12.66 -4.31 -19.27
C GLN A 5 -11.86 -3.05 -18.97
N TRP A 6 -11.67 -2.71 -17.69
CA TRP A 6 -10.92 -1.51 -17.27
C TRP A 6 -9.41 -1.74 -17.17
N GLY A 7 -8.94 -3.00 -17.31
CA GLY A 7 -7.52 -3.34 -17.19
C GLY A 7 -6.99 -3.18 -15.77
N ASP A 8 -5.71 -2.83 -15.67
CA ASP A 8 -5.02 -2.62 -14.40
C ASP A 8 -4.99 -1.14 -13.97
N LEU A 9 -4.73 -0.90 -12.68
CA LEU A 9 -4.75 0.41 -12.05
C LEU A 9 -3.71 1.37 -12.66
N SER A 10 -2.58 0.87 -13.20
CA SER A 10 -1.56 1.74 -13.80
C SER A 10 -2.07 2.57 -14.97
N ARG A 11 -3.10 2.08 -15.65
CA ARG A 11 -3.74 2.74 -16.79
C ARG A 11 -4.63 3.91 -16.38
N HIS A 12 -4.90 4.09 -15.10
CA HIS A 12 -5.80 5.11 -14.56
C HIS A 12 -5.07 6.20 -13.77
N LEU A 13 -3.74 6.09 -13.60
CA LEU A 13 -2.93 7.01 -12.80
C LEU A 13 -2.30 8.12 -13.65
N TYR A 14 -3.11 8.88 -14.38
CA TYR A 14 -2.66 10.03 -15.19
C TYR A 14 -2.33 11.26 -14.34
N SER A 15 -2.92 11.38 -13.16
CA SER A 15 -2.72 12.45 -12.18
C SER A 15 -2.82 11.88 -10.76
N PRO A 16 -2.36 12.63 -9.75
CA PRO A 16 -2.64 12.33 -8.35
C PRO A 16 -4.15 12.17 -8.11
N LEU A 17 -4.52 11.21 -7.25
CA LEU A 17 -5.91 10.97 -6.87
C LEU A 17 -6.27 11.72 -5.59
N PRO A 18 -7.54 12.17 -5.44
CA PRO A 18 -8.07 12.67 -4.18
C PRO A 18 -7.95 11.65 -3.04
N GLU A 19 -7.78 12.11 -1.81
CA GLU A 19 -7.56 11.22 -0.65
C GLU A 19 -8.66 10.17 -0.49
N ASP A 20 -9.92 10.51 -0.73
CA ASP A 20 -11.04 9.57 -0.60
C ASP A 20 -10.97 8.44 -1.64
N GLU A 21 -10.52 8.73 -2.85
CA GLU A 21 -10.28 7.72 -3.88
C GLU A 21 -9.07 6.83 -3.53
N VAL A 22 -7.98 7.44 -3.04
CA VAL A 22 -6.81 6.68 -2.54
C VAL A 22 -7.24 5.73 -1.42
N ARG A 23 -8.05 6.21 -0.47
CA ARG A 23 -8.56 5.43 0.65
C ARG A 23 -9.39 4.24 0.18
N GLN A 24 -10.31 4.43 -0.78
CA GLN A 24 -11.13 3.36 -1.35
C GLN A 24 -10.26 2.26 -1.99
N ILE A 25 -9.23 2.64 -2.74
CA ILE A 25 -8.32 1.68 -3.39
C ILE A 25 -7.51 0.94 -2.31
N ILE A 26 -6.87 1.67 -1.40
CA ILE A 26 -5.97 1.09 -0.41
C ILE A 26 -6.72 0.17 0.57
N SER A 27 -7.95 0.50 0.99
CA SER A 27 -8.73 -0.37 1.86
C SER A 27 -8.97 -1.75 1.24
N GLN A 28 -9.37 -1.80 -0.02
CA GLN A 28 -9.60 -3.05 -0.75
C GLN A 28 -8.30 -3.85 -0.96
N VAL A 29 -7.20 -3.15 -1.23
CA VAL A 29 -5.88 -3.80 -1.37
C VAL A 29 -5.42 -4.36 -0.01
N VAL A 30 -5.62 -3.62 1.09
CA VAL A 30 -5.30 -4.09 2.45
C VAL A 30 -6.10 -5.34 2.78
N GLU A 31 -7.41 -5.37 2.53
CA GLU A 31 -8.27 -6.55 2.75
C GLU A 31 -7.73 -7.78 1.99
N GLY A 32 -7.35 -7.59 0.73
CA GLY A 32 -6.76 -8.65 -0.08
C GLY A 32 -5.43 -9.17 0.50
N ILE A 33 -4.56 -8.27 0.97
CA ILE A 33 -3.28 -8.63 1.58
C ILE A 33 -3.48 -9.31 2.94
N VAL A 34 -4.43 -8.85 3.76
CA VAL A 34 -4.79 -9.53 5.03
C VAL A 34 -5.17 -10.98 4.74
N TYR A 35 -6.09 -11.21 3.79
CA TYR A 35 -6.49 -12.57 3.41
C TYR A 35 -5.31 -13.43 2.94
N MET A 36 -4.43 -12.88 2.10
CA MET A 36 -3.24 -13.61 1.62
C MET A 36 -2.30 -13.97 2.77
N HIS A 37 -1.99 -13.02 3.66
CA HIS A 37 -1.08 -13.21 4.77
C HIS A 37 -1.64 -14.20 5.82
N GLU A 38 -2.95 -14.22 6.07
CA GLU A 38 -3.61 -15.23 6.91
C GLU A 38 -3.48 -16.65 6.34
N LYS A 39 -3.50 -16.77 5.01
CA LYS A 39 -3.29 -18.06 4.31
C LYS A 39 -1.82 -18.42 4.12
N GLY A 40 -0.91 -17.57 4.60
CA GLY A 40 0.54 -17.79 4.49
C GLY A 40 1.13 -17.45 3.13
N PHE A 41 0.39 -16.72 2.27
CA PHE A 41 0.90 -16.26 0.97
C PHE A 41 1.51 -14.87 1.08
N ILE A 42 2.59 -14.64 0.35
CA ILE A 42 3.27 -13.35 0.19
C ILE A 42 3.13 -12.98 -1.29
N HIS A 43 2.71 -11.74 -1.56
CA HIS A 43 2.50 -11.27 -2.94
C HIS A 43 3.83 -11.01 -3.67
N ARG A 44 4.77 -10.29 -3.04
CA ARG A 44 6.15 -9.97 -3.49
C ARG A 44 6.29 -8.95 -4.62
N ASP A 45 5.25 -8.62 -5.35
CA ASP A 45 5.28 -7.63 -6.45
C ASP A 45 4.01 -6.76 -6.47
N LEU A 46 3.65 -6.22 -5.31
CA LEU A 46 2.49 -5.33 -5.19
C LEU A 46 2.81 -3.98 -5.86
N LYS A 47 2.04 -3.66 -6.91
CA LYS A 47 2.18 -2.44 -7.71
C LYS A 47 0.90 -2.18 -8.51
N PRO A 48 0.69 -0.97 -9.10
CA PRO A 48 -0.53 -0.66 -9.84
C PRO A 48 -0.88 -1.63 -10.98
N SER A 49 0.12 -2.15 -11.71
CA SER A 49 -0.13 -3.09 -12.81
C SER A 49 -0.63 -4.48 -12.34
N ASN A 50 -0.49 -4.79 -11.05
CA ASN A 50 -0.97 -6.04 -10.45
C ASN A 50 -2.27 -5.83 -9.63
N ILE A 51 -2.95 -4.71 -9.85
CA ILE A 51 -4.26 -4.39 -9.27
C ILE A 51 -5.23 -4.19 -10.42
N MET A 52 -6.20 -5.07 -10.54
CA MET A 52 -7.22 -5.01 -11.58
C MET A 52 -8.34 -4.07 -11.17
N VAL A 53 -8.79 -3.24 -12.10
CA VAL A 53 -9.91 -2.30 -11.91
C VAL A 53 -11.20 -2.97 -12.37
N ILE A 54 -12.16 -3.07 -11.45
CA ILE A 54 -13.52 -3.58 -11.69
C ILE A 54 -14.45 -2.43 -12.03
N SER A 55 -14.39 -1.32 -11.26
CA SER A 55 -14.96 -0.02 -11.60
C SER A 55 -13.95 1.09 -11.28
N ASN A 56 -13.93 2.12 -12.15
CA ASN A 56 -13.04 3.27 -11.99
C ASN A 56 -13.67 4.37 -11.14
N GLY A 57 -12.84 5.40 -10.83
CA GLY A 57 -13.24 6.52 -10.01
C GLY A 57 -14.52 7.26 -10.46
N PRO A 58 -15.16 7.99 -9.53
CA PRO A 58 -14.74 8.22 -8.15
C PRO A 58 -15.10 7.08 -7.18
N TYR A 59 -15.83 6.03 -7.62
CA TYR A 59 -16.25 4.88 -6.83
C TYR A 59 -15.45 3.63 -7.25
N TRP A 60 -14.21 3.57 -6.75
CA TRP A 60 -13.28 2.52 -7.14
C TRP A 60 -13.68 1.15 -6.59
N SER A 61 -13.65 0.15 -7.47
CA SER A 61 -13.62 -1.27 -7.08
C SER A 61 -12.41 -1.92 -7.72
N VAL A 62 -11.55 -2.53 -6.89
CA VAL A 62 -10.27 -3.11 -7.34
C VAL A 62 -10.05 -4.50 -6.74
N LYS A 63 -9.23 -5.31 -7.40
CA LYS A 63 -8.79 -6.62 -6.90
C LYS A 63 -7.30 -6.81 -7.15
N ILE A 64 -6.62 -7.44 -6.21
CA ILE A 64 -5.23 -7.88 -6.40
C ILE A 64 -5.23 -9.01 -7.44
N ALA A 65 -4.31 -8.94 -8.38
CA ALA A 65 -4.11 -9.92 -9.44
C ALA A 65 -2.65 -10.36 -9.50
N ASP A 66 -2.37 -11.30 -10.40
CA ASP A 66 -1.03 -11.81 -10.70
C ASP A 66 -0.30 -12.43 -9.50
N PHE A 67 -0.82 -13.57 -9.06
CA PHE A 67 -0.19 -14.41 -8.04
C PHE A 67 1.02 -15.21 -8.57
N GLY A 68 1.53 -14.90 -9.77
CA GLY A 68 2.55 -15.69 -10.47
C GLY A 68 3.88 -15.81 -9.74
N ILE A 69 4.23 -14.83 -8.91
CA ILE A 69 5.44 -14.86 -8.06
C ILE A 69 5.13 -15.03 -6.57
N SER A 70 3.84 -15.14 -6.21
CA SER A 70 3.43 -15.43 -4.83
C SER A 70 3.95 -16.78 -4.41
N LYS A 71 4.56 -16.87 -3.23
CA LYS A 71 5.02 -18.15 -2.66
C LYS A 71 4.29 -18.44 -1.37
N GLN A 72 3.86 -19.68 -1.23
CA GLN A 72 3.36 -20.17 0.04
C GLN A 72 4.54 -20.38 1.00
N ARG A 73 4.43 -19.90 2.23
CA ARG A 73 5.48 -19.90 3.26
C ARG A 73 6.06 -21.28 3.57
N PHE A 74 5.28 -22.35 3.37
CA PHE A 74 5.65 -23.72 3.73
C PHE A 74 6.59 -24.40 2.73
N LEU A 75 6.81 -23.82 1.54
CA LEU A 75 7.81 -24.33 0.61
C LEU A 75 9.17 -23.73 0.99
N GLN A 76 9.91 -24.47 1.77
CA GLN A 76 11.18 -24.15 2.44
C GLN A 76 12.37 -23.95 1.50
N GLU A 77 12.13 -23.67 0.22
CA GLU A 77 13.20 -23.47 -0.77
C GLU A 77 13.30 -22.02 -1.19
N SER A 78 14.43 -21.43 -0.89
CA SER A 78 14.97 -20.15 -1.40
C SER A 78 14.33 -18.89 -0.83
N LEU A 79 14.57 -18.58 0.44
CA LEU A 79 14.48 -17.23 1.02
C LEU A 79 15.51 -16.26 0.41
N ASN A 80 16.44 -16.75 -0.40
CA ASN A 80 17.55 -15.99 -0.98
C ASN A 80 17.28 -15.49 -2.40
N THR A 81 16.06 -15.08 -2.74
CA THR A 81 15.82 -14.43 -4.02
C THR A 81 16.01 -12.90 -3.87
N VAL A 82 17.27 -12.50 -3.70
CA VAL A 82 17.68 -11.11 -3.94
C VAL A 82 17.31 -10.77 -5.39
N GLY A 83 16.54 -9.68 -5.60
CA GLY A 83 16.15 -9.22 -6.93
C GLY A 83 14.73 -9.55 -7.37
N VAL A 84 13.86 -10.07 -6.47
CA VAL A 84 12.43 -10.22 -6.75
C VAL A 84 11.68 -8.93 -6.42
N GLY A 85 10.92 -8.42 -7.37
CA GLY A 85 10.10 -7.23 -7.25
C GLY A 85 10.42 -6.17 -8.31
N THR A 86 9.49 -5.25 -8.50
CA THR A 86 9.65 -4.14 -9.44
C THR A 86 10.43 -3.01 -8.76
N MET A 87 11.54 -2.58 -9.40
CA MET A 87 12.31 -1.42 -8.92
C MET A 87 11.36 -0.24 -8.61
N GLY A 88 11.57 0.39 -7.46
CA GLY A 88 10.71 1.47 -6.96
C GLY A 88 9.59 1.02 -6.02
N TYR A 89 9.18 -0.27 -6.05
CA TYR A 89 8.20 -0.85 -5.12
C TYR A 89 8.82 -1.87 -4.17
N ALA A 90 9.96 -2.47 -4.54
CA ALA A 90 10.64 -3.47 -3.74
C ALA A 90 11.14 -2.90 -2.41
N ALA A 91 10.97 -3.67 -1.34
CA ALA A 91 11.46 -3.31 -0.01
C ALA A 91 12.99 -3.42 0.07
N PRO A 92 13.66 -2.62 0.94
CA PRO A 92 15.11 -2.63 1.10
C PRO A 92 15.68 -4.04 1.35
N GLU A 93 15.02 -4.83 2.17
CA GLU A 93 15.41 -6.20 2.48
C GLU A 93 15.31 -7.17 1.28
N GLN A 94 14.41 -6.90 0.32
CA GLN A 94 14.28 -7.72 -0.89
C GLN A 94 15.43 -7.52 -1.87
N ILE A 95 16.08 -6.37 -1.80
CA ILE A 95 17.17 -6.00 -2.72
C ILE A 95 18.54 -5.98 -2.05
N GLY A 96 18.64 -6.51 -0.83
CA GLY A 96 19.92 -6.66 -0.10
C GLY A 96 20.48 -5.35 0.47
N LEU A 97 19.64 -4.34 0.67
CA LEU A 97 20.04 -3.05 1.27
C LEU A 97 19.70 -2.95 2.77
N SER A 98 19.23 -4.01 3.40
CA SER A 98 19.02 -4.04 4.85
C SER A 98 20.36 -4.23 5.56
N SER A 99 20.63 -3.40 6.58
CA SER A 99 21.85 -3.47 7.39
C SER A 99 21.93 -4.67 8.34
N ASN A 100 20.87 -5.45 8.43
CA ASN A 100 20.77 -6.58 9.31
C ASN A 100 20.71 -7.88 8.50
N ASP A 101 21.88 -8.50 8.28
CA ASP A 101 22.00 -9.94 8.02
C ASP A 101 21.56 -10.78 9.26
N VAL A 102 20.85 -10.15 10.20
CA VAL A 102 20.47 -10.72 11.48
C VAL A 102 19.09 -11.33 11.40
N ALA A 103 19.10 -12.63 11.65
CA ALA A 103 17.97 -13.43 12.12
C ALA A 103 16.91 -13.82 11.07
N MET A 104 17.34 -14.54 10.06
CA MET A 104 16.49 -15.58 9.43
C MET A 104 16.09 -16.72 10.41
N ASN A 105 16.48 -16.62 11.69
CA ASN A 105 16.36 -17.71 12.67
C ASN A 105 15.27 -17.50 13.73
N ASP A 106 14.52 -16.40 13.69
CA ASP A 106 13.36 -16.25 14.56
C ASP A 106 12.13 -16.86 13.85
N GLU A 107 11.66 -17.99 14.37
CA GLU A 107 10.44 -18.68 13.89
C GLU A 107 9.19 -17.78 13.96
N ASN A 108 9.22 -16.69 14.73
CA ASN A 108 8.15 -15.71 14.86
C ASN A 108 8.26 -14.55 13.83
N SER A 109 9.42 -14.32 13.24
CA SER A 109 9.54 -13.37 12.13
C SER A 109 8.97 -14.01 10.88
N LYS A 110 7.92 -13.42 10.32
CA LYS A 110 7.27 -13.89 9.09
C LYS A 110 7.97 -13.27 7.88
N PRO A 111 9.07 -13.88 7.36
CA PRO A 111 9.89 -13.26 6.32
C PRO A 111 9.04 -13.03 5.07
N GLY A 112 9.10 -11.82 4.55
CA GLY A 112 8.44 -11.41 3.32
C GLY A 112 7.07 -10.74 3.47
N PHE A 113 6.32 -10.92 4.55
CA PHE A 113 5.09 -10.17 4.80
C PHE A 113 5.34 -8.66 4.95
N PRO A 114 6.37 -8.21 5.67
CA PRO A 114 6.70 -6.79 5.73
C PRO A 114 7.04 -6.18 4.37
N ALA A 115 7.57 -6.94 3.43
CA ALA A 115 7.88 -6.45 2.10
C ALA A 115 6.63 -6.05 1.30
N ASP A 116 5.52 -6.80 1.41
CA ASP A 116 4.25 -6.41 0.81
C ASP A 116 3.73 -5.10 1.42
N MET A 117 3.93 -4.90 2.73
CA MET A 117 3.51 -3.67 3.42
C MET A 117 4.33 -2.45 2.99
N TRP A 118 5.64 -2.62 2.76
CA TRP A 118 6.45 -1.57 2.13
C TRP A 118 5.91 -1.21 0.74
N SER A 119 5.68 -2.21 -0.11
CA SER A 119 5.13 -2.01 -1.45
C SER A 119 3.77 -1.30 -1.42
N MET A 120 2.93 -1.58 -0.39
CA MET A 120 1.67 -0.87 -0.13
C MET A 120 1.91 0.61 0.22
N GLY A 121 2.91 0.92 1.04
CA GLY A 121 3.31 2.29 1.35
C GLY A 121 3.74 3.06 0.09
N ILE A 122 4.56 2.42 -0.77
CA ILE A 122 4.97 2.99 -2.06
C ILE A 122 3.76 3.18 -3.00
N LEU A 123 2.85 2.21 -3.05
CA LEU A 123 1.61 2.32 -3.81
C LEU A 123 0.78 3.52 -3.34
N SER A 124 0.60 3.68 -2.03
CA SER A 124 -0.11 4.83 -1.45
C SER A 124 0.53 6.16 -1.84
N MET A 125 1.87 6.26 -1.75
CA MET A 125 2.61 7.43 -2.24
C MET A 125 2.35 7.70 -3.73
N LYS A 126 2.37 6.66 -4.57
CA LYS A 126 2.11 6.77 -6.02
C LYS A 126 0.70 7.27 -6.31
N LEU A 127 -0.30 6.81 -5.57
CA LEU A 127 -1.69 7.25 -5.75
C LEU A 127 -1.87 8.73 -5.37
N PHE A 128 -1.31 9.15 -4.23
CA PHE A 128 -1.38 10.54 -3.78
C PHE A 128 -0.59 11.52 -4.64
N THR A 129 0.60 11.13 -5.09
CA THR A 129 1.57 12.10 -5.66
C THR A 129 1.78 11.93 -7.15
N GLY A 130 1.23 10.87 -7.74
CA GLY A 130 1.51 10.50 -9.12
C GLY A 130 2.93 9.93 -9.33
N GLN A 131 3.77 9.82 -8.28
CA GLN A 131 5.17 9.40 -8.39
C GLN A 131 5.55 8.38 -7.32
N VAL A 132 6.51 7.49 -7.64
CA VAL A 132 7.18 6.66 -6.65
C VAL A 132 8.28 7.48 -5.95
N PRO A 133 8.44 7.37 -4.62
CA PRO A 133 9.44 8.18 -3.90
C PRO A 133 10.89 7.76 -4.16
N PHE A 134 11.11 6.51 -4.56
CA PHE A 134 12.42 5.92 -4.81
C PHE A 134 12.46 5.35 -6.23
N LYS A 135 12.99 6.12 -7.19
CA LYS A 135 13.02 5.72 -8.61
C LYS A 135 14.15 4.74 -8.93
N ASP A 136 15.20 4.75 -8.12
CA ASP A 136 16.42 3.98 -8.30
C ASP A 136 17.08 3.65 -6.96
N LEU A 137 18.12 2.79 -7.01
CA LEU A 137 18.87 2.38 -5.82
C LEU A 137 19.55 3.56 -5.12
N THR A 138 19.96 4.58 -5.85
CA THR A 138 20.64 5.75 -5.28
C THR A 138 19.69 6.53 -4.38
N THR A 139 18.49 6.83 -4.86
CA THR A 139 17.46 7.57 -4.08
C THR A 139 16.97 6.77 -2.88
N LEU A 140 16.86 5.45 -3.01
CA LEU A 140 16.52 4.58 -1.89
C LEU A 140 17.67 4.52 -0.86
N SER A 141 18.91 4.32 -1.30
CA SER A 141 20.09 4.27 -0.41
C SER A 141 20.27 5.58 0.36
N GLN A 142 20.07 6.73 -0.29
CA GLN A 142 20.06 8.04 0.38
C GLN A 142 18.97 8.15 1.45
N TYR A 143 17.76 7.62 1.17
CA TYR A 143 16.69 7.57 2.17
C TYR A 143 17.06 6.70 3.35
N LEU A 144 17.61 5.50 3.11
CA LEU A 144 18.00 4.56 4.17
C LEU A 144 19.10 5.13 5.08
N SER A 145 20.07 5.88 4.52
CA SER A 145 21.17 6.50 5.25
C SER A 145 20.80 7.81 5.95
N SER A 146 19.60 8.35 5.71
CA SER A 146 19.14 9.61 6.30
C SER A 146 18.65 9.43 7.73
N SER A 147 18.63 10.52 8.54
CA SER A 147 17.99 10.51 9.85
C SER A 147 16.47 10.29 9.72
N GLN A 148 15.85 9.88 10.82
CA GLN A 148 14.40 9.65 10.84
C GLN A 148 13.61 10.92 10.46
N GLU A 149 14.06 12.09 10.93
CA GLU A 149 13.43 13.38 10.61
C GLU A 149 13.55 13.71 9.12
N ALA A 150 14.72 13.46 8.52
CA ALA A 150 14.93 13.70 7.09
C ALA A 150 14.11 12.73 6.23
N ARG A 151 13.96 11.47 6.66
CA ARG A 151 13.08 10.49 6.01
C ARG A 151 11.62 10.92 6.07
N ALA A 152 11.15 11.34 7.25
CA ALA A 152 9.80 11.85 7.43
C ALA A 152 9.52 13.06 6.52
N LEU A 153 10.42 14.04 6.51
CA LEU A 153 10.26 15.25 5.67
C LEU A 153 10.21 14.93 4.18
N LYS A 154 11.02 13.98 3.72
CA LYS A 154 11.05 13.56 2.31
C LYS A 154 9.71 12.98 1.86
N LEU A 155 9.00 12.25 2.71
CA LEU A 155 7.69 11.68 2.41
C LEU A 155 6.55 12.68 2.65
N GLU A 156 6.65 13.47 3.72
CA GLU A 156 5.60 14.40 4.14
C GLU A 156 5.35 15.53 3.13
N SER A 157 6.42 16.13 2.61
CA SER A 157 6.30 17.29 1.72
C SER A 157 5.45 17.02 0.48
N PRO A 158 5.73 15.96 -0.34
CA PRO A 158 4.89 15.67 -1.51
C PRO A 158 3.47 15.24 -1.14
N LEU A 159 3.27 14.55 0.00
CA LEU A 159 1.94 14.16 0.46
C LEU A 159 1.09 15.38 0.82
N LYS A 160 1.63 16.31 1.59
CA LYS A 160 0.96 17.58 1.95
C LYS A 160 0.59 18.40 0.72
N GLN A 161 1.50 18.51 -0.25
CA GLN A 161 1.25 19.24 -1.50
C GLN A 161 0.09 18.66 -2.32
N ASN A 162 -0.21 17.38 -2.14
CA ASN A 162 -1.31 16.68 -2.81
C ASN A 162 -2.51 16.41 -1.90
N GLY A 163 -2.65 17.17 -0.79
CA GLY A 163 -3.85 17.17 0.04
C GLY A 163 -3.99 15.97 0.99
N ALA A 164 -2.93 15.20 1.21
CA ALA A 164 -2.96 14.10 2.17
C ALA A 164 -3.15 14.63 3.60
N SER A 165 -4.14 14.11 4.32
CA SER A 165 -4.38 14.41 5.73
C SER A 165 -3.25 13.89 6.62
N LYS A 166 -3.14 14.40 7.86
CA LYS A 166 -2.13 13.90 8.80
C LYS A 166 -2.30 12.41 9.12
N ILE A 167 -3.54 11.93 9.13
CA ILE A 167 -3.87 10.53 9.41
C ILE A 167 -3.38 9.62 8.27
N SER A 168 -3.61 10.02 7.01
CA SER A 168 -3.10 9.27 5.85
C SER A 168 -1.57 9.29 5.76
N GLN A 169 -0.95 10.42 6.11
CA GLN A 169 0.51 10.51 6.20
C GLN A 169 1.08 9.55 7.24
N ASN A 170 0.48 9.47 8.44
CA ASN A 170 0.89 8.54 9.49
C ASN A 170 0.78 7.08 9.01
N PHE A 171 -0.34 6.72 8.39
CA PHE A 171 -0.53 5.40 7.77
C PHE A 171 0.62 5.04 6.82
N ILE A 172 0.98 5.95 5.92
CA ILE A 172 2.06 5.73 4.96
C ILE A 172 3.42 5.63 5.65
N PHE A 173 3.68 6.45 6.69
CA PHE A 173 4.94 6.42 7.42
C PHE A 173 5.14 5.10 8.19
N ASP A 174 4.06 4.53 8.74
CA ASP A 174 4.10 3.25 9.45
C ASP A 174 4.32 2.07 8.49
N LEU A 175 3.89 2.20 7.23
CA LEU A 175 4.18 1.23 6.17
C LEU A 175 5.62 1.34 5.63
N LEU A 176 6.22 2.53 5.65
CA LEU A 176 7.56 2.81 5.09
C LEU A 176 8.66 2.83 6.16
N GLN A 177 8.44 2.13 7.30
CA GLN A 177 9.49 1.89 8.27
C GLN A 177 10.61 1.05 7.62
N VAL A 178 11.86 1.50 7.81
CA VAL A 178 13.03 0.87 7.19
C VAL A 178 13.24 -0.53 7.74
N GLU A 179 13.13 -0.65 9.07
CA GLU A 179 13.24 -1.91 9.77
C GLU A 179 11.94 -2.73 9.61
N PRO A 180 12.01 -3.93 9.01
CA PRO A 180 10.81 -4.73 8.72
C PRO A 180 9.97 -5.07 9.96
N GLU A 181 10.63 -5.25 11.11
CA GLU A 181 9.98 -5.56 12.40
C GLU A 181 9.20 -4.39 13.00
N LYS A 182 9.52 -3.16 12.61
CA LYS A 182 8.80 -1.94 13.02
C LYS A 182 7.69 -1.56 12.05
N ARG A 183 7.67 -2.19 10.90
CA ARG A 183 6.72 -1.90 9.83
C ARG A 183 5.33 -2.41 10.20
N MET A 184 4.31 -1.59 9.99
CA MET A 184 2.92 -1.95 10.24
C MET A 184 2.52 -3.20 9.43
N GLY A 185 1.96 -4.22 10.11
CA GLY A 185 1.47 -5.44 9.46
C GLY A 185 0.09 -5.26 8.82
N ALA A 186 -0.29 -6.21 7.95
CA ALA A 186 -1.55 -6.12 7.20
C ALA A 186 -2.79 -6.01 8.09
N TYR A 187 -2.88 -6.82 9.15
CA TYR A 187 -4.00 -6.76 10.09
C TYR A 187 -4.05 -5.41 10.84
N GLN A 188 -2.91 -4.87 11.26
CA GLN A 188 -2.86 -3.54 11.88
C GLN A 188 -3.28 -2.45 10.89
N ALA A 189 -2.86 -2.56 9.63
CA ALA A 189 -3.25 -1.64 8.57
C ALA A 189 -4.77 -1.63 8.34
N SER A 190 -5.42 -2.79 8.37
CA SER A 190 -6.90 -2.88 8.21
C SER A 190 -7.68 -2.22 9.36
N LEU A 191 -7.08 -2.09 10.55
CA LEU A 191 -7.66 -1.44 11.71
C LEU A 191 -7.24 0.04 11.87
N HIS A 192 -6.42 0.55 10.96
CA HIS A 192 -5.94 1.93 11.07
C HIS A 192 -7.06 2.94 10.86
N GLU A 193 -7.10 3.99 11.69
CA GLU A 193 -8.16 5.00 11.71
C GLU A 193 -8.41 5.68 10.35
N TRP A 194 -7.38 5.79 9.52
CA TRP A 194 -7.53 6.32 8.18
C TRP A 194 -8.46 5.49 7.29
N LEU A 195 -8.45 4.17 7.42
CA LEU A 195 -9.31 3.26 6.65
C LEU A 195 -10.70 3.08 7.28
N ALA A 196 -10.83 3.26 8.59
CA ALA A 196 -12.08 3.09 9.31
C ALA A 196 -13.20 4.07 8.90
N LYS A 197 -12.84 5.23 8.33
CA LYS A 197 -13.78 6.29 7.92
C LYS A 197 -14.62 5.99 6.67
N ILE A 198 -14.47 4.82 6.04
CA ILE A 198 -15.27 4.44 4.85
C ILE A 198 -16.75 4.20 5.17
N GLY A 199 -17.11 4.00 6.45
CA GLY A 199 -18.48 3.72 6.89
C GLY A 199 -19.32 4.94 7.28
N GLU A 200 -18.76 6.12 7.41
CA GLU A 200 -19.50 7.36 7.76
C GLU A 200 -19.90 8.11 6.49
N VAL A 201 -20.82 7.56 5.70
CA VAL A 201 -21.65 8.37 4.79
C VAL A 201 -22.59 9.14 5.71
N SER A 202 -22.38 10.45 5.81
CA SER A 202 -23.21 11.36 6.59
C SER A 202 -24.70 11.14 6.27
N ASP A 203 -25.49 10.75 7.26
CA ASP A 203 -26.96 10.71 7.23
C ASP A 203 -27.61 12.10 7.03
N ASP A 204 -26.82 13.12 6.74
CA ASP A 204 -27.26 14.51 6.60
C ASP A 204 -27.98 14.82 5.28
N VAL A 205 -28.09 13.87 4.34
CA VAL A 205 -28.74 14.15 3.02
C VAL A 205 -30.18 13.64 2.95
N LEU A 206 -30.70 12.95 3.98
CA LEU A 206 -32.05 12.38 3.94
C LEU A 206 -33.13 13.23 4.65
N ASN A 207 -32.83 14.44 5.10
CA ASN A 207 -33.80 15.24 5.87
C ASN A 207 -34.14 16.63 5.28
N ASP A 208 -34.12 16.75 3.95
CA ASP A 208 -34.67 17.95 3.31
C ASP A 208 -35.70 17.55 2.21
N GLY A 209 -36.93 17.36 2.64
CA GLY A 209 -37.98 17.07 1.64
C GLY A 209 -39.29 16.55 2.19
N SER A 210 -39.85 17.16 3.26
CA SER A 210 -41.30 17.04 3.46
C SER A 210 -41.79 18.06 4.51
N ASN A 211 -42.18 19.23 4.00
CA ASN A 211 -43.33 19.99 4.56
C ASN A 211 -43.56 21.20 3.64
N ASP A 212 -44.41 21.02 2.64
CA ASP A 212 -45.35 22.07 2.25
C ASP A 212 -46.42 21.48 1.32
N LEU A 213 -47.49 21.00 1.94
CA LEU A 213 -48.80 20.84 1.30
C LEU A 213 -49.87 21.15 2.33
N SER A 214 -50.13 22.42 2.51
CA SER A 214 -51.42 22.89 3.05
C SER A 214 -51.88 24.07 2.20
N LEU A 215 -52.85 23.83 1.37
CA LEU A 215 -54.11 24.49 1.08
C LEU A 215 -54.60 24.06 -0.29
#